data_052776ed6a0897fd9391c415c56abc28
#
_entry.id   052776ed6a0897fd9391c415c56abc28
#
_cell.length_a   1.000
_cell.length_b   1.000
_cell.length_c   1.000
_cell.angle_alpha   90.00
_cell.angle_beta   90.00
_cell.angle_gamma   90.00
#
_symmetry.space_group_name_H-M   'P 1'
#
loop_
_entity.id
_entity.type
_entity.pdbx_description
1 polymer ?
#
loop_
_entity_poly.entity_id
_entity_poly.type
_entity_poly.pdbx_seq_one_letter_code
_entity_poly.pdbx_strand_id
1 'polypeptide(L)'
;MLDNDMIEFLTYRNAMKSNYRKGVHALRCILNNRKQAETFAGSLGGVSVVLGVSQPDGNSEALRALLEGSAVIDQATLTWLGNWWPEQCDSWDTVAADQGRCNTIATDKLLWRGVGASPVGAGKILAGLVGQDSHNFAAMQAVASSATAMQAVAASPVAIAAIYRSDVALSAVDSEVSAAATFYGADSVAMGKAVVILAGLDPAGYADMSAVAASATAMSAVAANYVALVALYSNAEALSTAQGTTVGAAALAGAGSVATGKAAAKLAGLDPDDFADMAAVAASSTAMAAVAASSTAMAAVAASATARSALNGSSVARQALKASPLATELSLVSSQGQYWDNPGTKAMKGLILATKAGNSDNAFSITKIDSTSTGASQNTRNAATSGSTGYLDWYENYPNYAWVMNSITYYAYYTTTKIKYIPC
;
A
#
# COMPACT_ATOMS: atom_id res chain seq x y z
N MET A 1 -24.13 -0.41 46.21
CA MET A 1 -24.83 -1.32 45.27
C MET A 1 -24.48 -0.79 43.88
N LEU A 2 -23.92 -1.65 43.01
CA LEU A 2 -23.67 -1.25 41.63
C LEU A 2 -25.03 -1.08 40.95
N ASP A 3 -25.24 0.02 40.22
CA ASP A 3 -26.46 0.19 39.43
C ASP A 3 -26.48 -0.80 38.24
N ASN A 4 -27.65 -1.01 37.66
CA ASN A 4 -27.82 -1.97 36.56
C ASN A 4 -26.94 -1.61 35.35
N ASP A 5 -26.75 -0.32 35.06
CA ASP A 5 -25.90 0.15 33.96
C ASP A 5 -24.43 -0.23 34.17
N MET A 6 -23.95 -0.16 35.40
CA MET A 6 -22.56 -0.56 35.73
C MET A 6 -22.38 -2.07 35.65
N ILE A 7 -23.35 -2.85 36.08
CA ILE A 7 -23.34 -4.32 35.97
C ILE A 7 -23.30 -4.73 34.49
N GLU A 8 -24.15 -4.12 33.67
CA GLU A 8 -24.23 -4.33 32.22
C GLU A 8 -22.93 -3.93 31.53
N PHE A 9 -22.37 -2.77 31.85
CA PHE A 9 -21.06 -2.33 31.35
C PHE A 9 -19.95 -3.32 31.67
N LEU A 10 -19.83 -3.79 32.90
CA LEU A 10 -18.82 -4.77 33.30
C LEU A 10 -18.99 -6.10 32.56
N THR A 11 -20.23 -6.51 32.30
CA THR A 11 -20.54 -7.72 31.52
C THR A 11 -20.07 -7.55 30.06
N TYR A 12 -20.40 -6.43 29.42
CA TYR A 12 -19.97 -6.14 28.05
C TYR A 12 -18.45 -6.01 27.94
N ARG A 13 -17.80 -5.32 28.89
CA ARG A 13 -16.34 -5.21 28.95
C ARG A 13 -15.65 -6.57 29.05
N ASN A 14 -16.21 -7.49 29.83
CA ASN A 14 -15.67 -8.84 29.94
C ASN A 14 -15.91 -9.66 28.66
N ALA A 15 -17.05 -9.47 28.00
CA ALA A 15 -17.35 -10.11 26.72
C ALA A 15 -16.39 -9.67 25.60
N MET A 16 -16.00 -8.39 25.57
CA MET A 16 -15.01 -7.87 24.62
C MET A 16 -13.64 -8.55 24.72
N LYS A 17 -13.26 -9.00 25.91
CA LYS A 17 -11.98 -9.69 26.16
C LYS A 17 -11.99 -11.17 25.77
N SER A 18 -13.17 -11.79 25.65
CA SER A 18 -13.29 -13.23 25.55
C SER A 18 -13.51 -13.80 24.16
N ASN A 19 -14.13 -13.04 23.25
CA ASN A 19 -14.48 -13.52 21.92
C ASN A 19 -14.82 -12.35 20.98
N TYR A 20 -14.25 -12.35 19.78
CA TYR A 20 -14.41 -11.28 18.79
C TYR A 20 -15.88 -10.92 18.49
N ARG A 21 -16.73 -11.90 18.11
CA ARG A 21 -18.12 -11.62 17.75
C ARG A 21 -18.92 -11.07 18.93
N LYS A 22 -18.69 -11.61 20.12
CA LYS A 22 -19.29 -11.09 21.37
C LYS A 22 -18.74 -9.72 21.70
N GLY A 23 -17.43 -9.47 21.43
CA GLY A 23 -16.79 -8.20 21.64
C GLY A 23 -17.37 -7.07 20.82
N VAL A 24 -17.57 -7.27 19.52
CA VAL A 24 -18.19 -6.27 18.62
C VAL A 24 -19.62 -5.96 19.05
N HIS A 25 -20.42 -6.99 19.40
CA HIS A 25 -21.78 -6.78 19.89
C HIS A 25 -21.80 -6.01 21.21
N ALA A 26 -20.96 -6.41 22.15
CA ALA A 26 -20.83 -5.74 23.45
C ALA A 26 -20.43 -4.27 23.31
N LEU A 27 -19.48 -3.97 22.41
CA LEU A 27 -19.07 -2.59 22.15
C LEU A 27 -20.21 -1.75 21.57
N ARG A 28 -20.99 -2.28 20.64
CA ARG A 28 -22.18 -1.60 20.11
C ARG A 28 -23.19 -1.30 21.20
N CYS A 29 -23.42 -2.24 22.13
CA CYS A 29 -24.32 -2.01 23.26
C CYS A 29 -23.82 -0.88 24.17
N ILE A 30 -22.50 -0.86 24.48
CA ILE A 30 -21.87 0.22 25.26
C ILE A 30 -22.03 1.57 24.55
N LEU A 31 -21.77 1.65 23.26
CA LEU A 31 -21.84 2.91 22.50
C LEU A 31 -23.27 3.43 22.34
N ASN A 32 -24.28 2.56 22.37
CA ASN A 32 -25.67 2.96 22.32
C ASN A 32 -26.22 3.53 23.66
N ASN A 33 -25.47 3.36 24.74
CA ASN A 33 -25.80 3.89 26.05
C ASN A 33 -24.80 4.99 26.44
N ARG A 34 -25.23 6.27 26.45
CA ARG A 34 -24.35 7.42 26.71
C ARG A 34 -23.52 7.28 27.99
N LYS A 35 -24.15 6.88 29.09
CA LYS A 35 -23.47 6.73 30.39
C LYS A 35 -22.40 5.61 30.35
N GLN A 36 -22.71 4.51 29.67
CA GLN A 36 -21.76 3.42 29.48
C GLN A 36 -20.60 3.82 28.54
N ALA A 37 -20.89 4.59 27.48
CA ALA A 37 -19.87 5.11 26.58
C ALA A 37 -18.90 6.05 27.28
N GLU A 38 -19.42 6.98 28.11
CA GLU A 38 -18.60 7.89 28.94
C GLU A 38 -17.74 7.09 29.95
N THR A 39 -18.30 6.10 30.58
CA THR A 39 -17.57 5.21 31.51
C THR A 39 -16.49 4.40 30.79
N PHE A 40 -16.79 3.91 29.58
CA PHE A 40 -15.85 3.17 28.74
C PHE A 40 -14.68 4.05 28.31
N ALA A 41 -14.96 5.27 27.83
CA ALA A 41 -13.94 6.25 27.44
C ALA A 41 -13.01 6.62 28.60
N GLY A 42 -13.51 6.68 29.82
CA GLY A 42 -12.74 6.95 31.02
C GLY A 42 -11.99 5.73 31.61
N SER A 43 -12.13 4.53 31.03
CA SER A 43 -11.54 3.32 31.59
C SER A 43 -10.30 2.85 30.83
N LEU A 44 -9.18 2.60 31.52
CA LEU A 44 -7.96 2.04 30.94
C LEU A 44 -8.21 0.71 30.22
N GLY A 45 -9.04 -0.15 30.78
CA GLY A 45 -9.36 -1.43 30.17
C GLY A 45 -10.14 -1.30 28.86
N GLY A 46 -11.05 -0.33 28.77
CA GLY A 46 -11.77 -0.02 27.53
C GLY A 46 -10.83 0.53 26.45
N VAL A 47 -10.04 1.53 26.80
CA VAL A 47 -9.03 2.12 25.91
C VAL A 47 -8.05 1.07 25.42
N SER A 48 -7.51 0.22 26.31
CA SER A 48 -6.58 -0.85 25.95
C SER A 48 -7.17 -1.85 24.94
N VAL A 49 -8.46 -2.17 25.08
CA VAL A 49 -9.16 -3.06 24.12
C VAL A 49 -9.28 -2.40 22.75
N VAL A 50 -9.70 -1.13 22.71
CA VAL A 50 -9.88 -0.38 21.44
C VAL A 50 -8.55 -0.18 20.73
N LEU A 51 -7.49 0.17 21.46
CA LEU A 51 -6.19 0.44 20.86
C LEU A 51 -5.34 -0.80 20.59
N GLY A 52 -5.84 -1.99 20.93
CA GLY A 52 -5.16 -3.25 20.66
C GLY A 52 -3.88 -3.48 21.46
N VAL A 53 -3.74 -2.78 22.59
CA VAL A 53 -2.54 -2.86 23.45
C VAL A 53 -2.33 -4.25 24.03
N SER A 54 -3.40 -5.03 24.19
CA SER A 54 -3.36 -6.33 24.87
C SER A 54 -3.57 -7.52 23.94
N GLN A 55 -3.86 -7.33 22.66
CA GLN A 55 -4.14 -8.43 21.72
C GLN A 55 -3.63 -8.11 20.32
N PRO A 56 -2.55 -8.74 19.87
CA PRO A 56 -1.99 -8.57 18.53
C PRO A 56 -2.72 -9.35 17.42
N ASP A 57 -3.82 -10.03 17.71
CA ASP A 57 -4.48 -11.05 16.88
C ASP A 57 -5.64 -10.56 15.99
N GLY A 58 -5.69 -9.29 15.63
CA GLY A 58 -6.70 -8.73 14.70
C GLY A 58 -8.06 -8.41 15.31
N ASN A 59 -8.44 -8.98 16.44
CA ASN A 59 -9.72 -8.73 17.10
C ASN A 59 -9.88 -7.28 17.58
N SER A 60 -8.79 -6.68 18.00
CA SER A 60 -8.73 -5.28 18.42
C SER A 60 -8.78 -4.30 17.25
N GLU A 61 -8.33 -4.70 16.07
CA GLU A 61 -8.36 -3.89 14.85
C GLU A 61 -9.81 -3.62 14.40
N ALA A 62 -10.62 -4.66 14.35
CA ALA A 62 -12.03 -4.52 13.97
C ALA A 62 -12.86 -3.78 15.03
N LEU A 63 -12.53 -3.93 16.33
CA LEU A 63 -13.14 -3.13 17.39
C LEU A 63 -12.75 -1.66 17.26
N ARG A 64 -11.51 -1.39 16.90
CA ARG A 64 -11.01 -0.04 16.65
C ARG A 64 -11.69 0.59 15.43
N ALA A 65 -11.79 -0.12 14.32
CA ALA A 65 -12.49 0.34 13.12
C ALA A 65 -13.97 0.70 13.40
N LEU A 66 -14.63 -0.01 14.31
CA LEU A 66 -15.99 0.31 14.72
C LEU A 66 -16.11 1.66 15.45
N LEU A 67 -15.04 2.10 16.14
CA LEU A 67 -14.98 3.36 16.86
C LEU A 67 -14.34 4.50 16.06
N GLU A 68 -13.79 4.19 14.90
CA GLU A 68 -13.07 5.15 14.07
C GLU A 68 -13.96 6.37 13.75
N GLY A 69 -13.42 7.57 13.96
CA GLY A 69 -14.15 8.82 13.76
C GLY A 69 -15.22 9.14 14.81
N SER A 70 -15.36 8.34 15.85
CA SER A 70 -16.31 8.63 16.93
C SER A 70 -15.70 9.55 18.00
N ALA A 71 -16.54 10.39 18.63
CA ALA A 71 -16.10 11.21 19.76
C ALA A 71 -15.63 10.37 20.97
N VAL A 72 -16.06 9.10 21.04
CA VAL A 72 -15.64 8.17 22.09
C VAL A 72 -14.18 7.77 21.92
N ILE A 73 -13.71 7.55 20.69
CA ILE A 73 -12.28 7.23 20.44
C ILE A 73 -11.38 8.42 20.77
N ASP A 74 -11.81 9.66 20.46
CA ASP A 74 -11.05 10.86 20.80
C ASP A 74 -10.85 10.99 22.31
N GLN A 75 -11.93 10.93 23.08
CA GLN A 75 -11.89 11.02 24.52
C GLN A 75 -11.12 9.84 25.17
N ALA A 76 -11.33 8.64 24.65
CA ALA A 76 -10.63 7.46 25.13
C ALA A 76 -9.13 7.57 24.90
N THR A 77 -8.71 8.07 23.74
CA THR A 77 -7.29 8.26 23.39
C THR A 77 -6.63 9.33 24.24
N LEU A 78 -7.28 10.47 24.46
CA LEU A 78 -6.79 11.53 25.36
C LEU A 78 -6.63 11.01 26.79
N THR A 79 -7.61 10.29 27.31
CA THR A 79 -7.55 9.67 28.63
C THR A 79 -6.40 8.68 28.73
N TRP A 80 -6.17 7.90 27.69
CA TRP A 80 -5.08 6.93 27.63
C TRP A 80 -3.71 7.62 27.56
N LEU A 81 -3.54 8.67 26.76
CA LEU A 81 -2.32 9.49 26.70
C LEU A 81 -2.02 10.15 28.04
N GLY A 82 -3.02 10.48 28.83
CA GLY A 82 -2.89 11.00 30.19
C GLY A 82 -2.12 10.08 31.15
N ASN A 83 -1.93 8.78 30.82
CA ASN A 83 -1.06 7.90 31.60
C ASN A 83 0.42 8.23 31.45
N TRP A 84 0.83 8.83 30.35
CA TRP A 84 2.22 9.27 30.09
C TRP A 84 2.42 10.74 30.42
N TRP A 85 1.36 11.57 30.23
CA TRP A 85 1.41 13.01 30.43
C TRP A 85 0.14 13.51 31.19
N PRO A 86 -0.01 13.22 32.49
CA PRO A 86 -1.27 13.40 33.22
C PRO A 86 -1.85 14.80 33.19
N GLU A 87 -1.00 15.82 33.23
CA GLU A 87 -1.42 17.23 33.30
C GLU A 87 -1.46 17.90 31.91
N GLN A 88 -1.25 17.15 30.83
CA GLN A 88 -1.02 17.70 29.50
C GLN A 88 -1.85 17.01 28.41
N CYS A 89 -2.88 16.28 28.77
CA CYS A 89 -3.76 15.57 27.86
C CYS A 89 -5.24 15.84 28.15
N ASP A 90 -5.56 17.06 28.52
CA ASP A 90 -6.93 17.56 28.70
C ASP A 90 -7.61 17.88 27.36
N SER A 91 -6.83 18.24 26.36
CA SER A 91 -7.29 18.47 24.99
C SER A 91 -6.24 18.08 23.96
N TRP A 92 -6.65 17.88 22.71
CA TRP A 92 -5.72 17.62 21.60
C TRP A 92 -4.77 18.81 21.36
N ASP A 93 -5.22 20.05 21.57
CA ASP A 93 -4.37 21.23 21.41
C ASP A 93 -3.28 21.29 22.48
N THR A 94 -3.61 20.92 23.71
CA THR A 94 -2.62 20.81 24.79
C THR A 94 -1.59 19.73 24.52
N VAL A 95 -2.01 18.58 23.99
CA VAL A 95 -1.09 17.51 23.57
C VAL A 95 -0.18 18.00 22.44
N ALA A 96 -0.74 18.66 21.45
CA ALA A 96 -0.05 19.10 20.22
C ALA A 96 0.84 20.34 20.42
N ALA A 97 0.71 21.07 21.53
CA ALA A 97 1.52 22.25 21.82
C ALA A 97 3.02 21.94 22.01
N ASP A 98 3.36 20.68 22.31
CA ASP A 98 4.74 20.22 22.50
C ASP A 98 5.16 19.36 21.30
N GLN A 99 6.04 19.90 20.44
CA GLN A 99 6.56 19.21 19.26
C GLN A 99 7.32 17.92 19.62
N GLY A 100 8.05 17.89 20.74
CA GLY A 100 8.75 16.71 21.21
C GLY A 100 7.79 15.58 21.56
N ARG A 101 6.67 15.91 22.20
CA ARG A 101 5.57 14.97 22.48
C ARG A 101 4.92 14.48 21.19
N CYS A 102 4.63 15.37 20.24
CA CYS A 102 4.12 14.98 18.93
C CYS A 102 5.06 14.01 18.23
N ASN A 103 6.37 14.26 18.28
CA ASN A 103 7.37 13.36 17.71
C ASN A 103 7.37 12.00 18.41
N THR A 104 7.30 11.96 19.74
CA THR A 104 7.21 10.71 20.51
C THR A 104 5.97 9.90 20.11
N ILE A 105 4.80 10.56 20.03
CA ILE A 105 3.54 9.92 19.64
C ILE A 105 3.65 9.37 18.21
N ALA A 106 4.16 10.15 17.26
CA ALA A 106 4.23 9.76 15.85
C ALA A 106 5.24 8.65 15.55
N THR A 107 6.31 8.54 16.37
CA THR A 107 7.35 7.52 16.21
C THR A 107 7.02 6.20 16.91
N ASP A 108 6.36 6.26 18.06
CA ASP A 108 5.93 5.08 18.80
C ASP A 108 4.73 4.42 18.09
N LYS A 109 4.90 3.14 17.72
CA LYS A 109 3.87 2.40 16.97
C LYS A 109 2.57 2.25 17.74
N LEU A 110 2.65 2.09 19.06
CA LEU A 110 1.50 1.90 19.92
C LEU A 110 0.73 3.21 20.10
N LEU A 111 1.45 4.30 20.45
CA LEU A 111 0.84 5.61 20.63
C LEU A 111 0.19 6.09 19.34
N TRP A 112 0.90 5.97 18.20
CA TRP A 112 0.37 6.39 16.91
C TRP A 112 -0.82 5.55 16.45
N ARG A 113 -0.84 4.26 16.74
CA ARG A 113 -1.99 3.40 16.42
C ARG A 113 -3.28 3.90 17.07
N GLY A 114 -3.20 4.42 18.29
CA GLY A 114 -4.34 5.05 18.96
C GLY A 114 -4.71 6.40 18.36
N VAL A 115 -3.75 7.31 18.29
CA VAL A 115 -3.94 8.68 17.81
C VAL A 115 -4.34 8.73 16.34
N GLY A 116 -3.69 7.93 15.50
CA GLY A 116 -3.93 7.88 14.06
C GLY A 116 -5.30 7.30 13.66
N ALA A 117 -6.04 6.69 14.60
CA ALA A 117 -7.42 6.26 14.37
C ALA A 117 -8.43 7.41 14.53
N SER A 118 -8.03 8.50 15.18
CA SER A 118 -8.85 9.71 15.36
C SER A 118 -8.53 10.72 14.27
N PRO A 119 -9.50 11.19 13.47
CA PRO A 119 -9.28 12.29 12.53
C PRO A 119 -8.80 13.57 13.22
N VAL A 120 -9.33 13.87 14.40
CA VAL A 120 -8.94 15.04 15.21
C VAL A 120 -7.53 14.85 15.74
N GLY A 121 -7.27 13.74 16.43
CA GLY A 121 -5.96 13.43 17.00
C GLY A 121 -4.85 13.40 15.95
N ALA A 122 -5.06 12.70 14.84
CA ALA A 122 -4.10 12.66 13.75
C ALA A 122 -3.77 14.05 13.20
N GLY A 123 -4.79 14.87 12.93
CA GLY A 123 -4.62 16.23 12.42
C GLY A 123 -3.87 17.14 13.39
N LYS A 124 -4.26 17.16 14.66
CA LYS A 124 -3.63 17.98 15.70
C LYS A 124 -2.17 17.60 15.92
N ILE A 125 -1.89 16.30 16.08
CA ILE A 125 -0.52 15.80 16.32
C ILE A 125 0.38 16.02 15.10
N LEU A 126 -0.11 15.78 13.88
CA LEU A 126 0.67 16.04 12.67
C LEU A 126 0.96 17.54 12.50
N ALA A 127 -0.01 18.43 12.77
CA ALA A 127 0.22 19.86 12.74
C ALA A 127 1.31 20.28 13.75
N GLY A 128 1.20 19.87 15.02
CA GLY A 128 2.19 20.15 16.04
C GLY A 128 3.57 19.53 15.73
N LEU A 129 3.61 18.34 15.18
CA LEU A 129 4.84 17.66 14.77
C LEU A 129 5.64 18.48 13.74
N VAL A 130 4.94 19.10 12.77
CA VAL A 130 5.58 19.90 11.72
C VAL A 130 5.65 21.39 12.04
N GLY A 131 5.45 21.76 13.32
CA GLY A 131 5.61 23.13 13.81
C GLY A 131 4.48 24.09 13.41
N GLN A 132 3.30 23.56 13.05
CA GLN A 132 2.11 24.35 12.77
C GLN A 132 1.27 24.52 14.06
N ASP A 133 0.59 25.66 14.21
CA ASP A 133 -0.35 25.87 15.32
C ASP A 133 -1.57 24.95 15.15
N SER A 134 -1.69 23.97 16.05
CA SER A 134 -2.75 22.98 16.02
C SER A 134 -4.17 23.56 16.13
N HIS A 135 -4.33 24.74 16.74
CA HIS A 135 -5.62 25.42 16.85
C HIS A 135 -6.25 25.74 15.49
N ASN A 136 -5.42 25.88 14.44
CA ASN A 136 -5.88 26.16 13.09
C ASN A 136 -6.43 24.92 12.36
N PHE A 137 -6.30 23.72 12.93
CA PHE A 137 -6.66 22.47 12.29
C PHE A 137 -7.65 21.68 13.14
N ALA A 138 -8.92 21.63 12.72
CA ALA A 138 -9.96 20.90 13.44
C ALA A 138 -9.75 19.37 13.39
N ALA A 139 -9.23 18.86 12.29
CA ALA A 139 -8.97 17.44 12.05
C ALA A 139 -7.96 17.27 10.90
N MET A 140 -7.62 16.03 10.57
CA MET A 140 -6.68 15.69 9.48
C MET A 140 -7.08 16.27 8.12
N GLN A 141 -8.38 16.36 7.83
CA GLN A 141 -8.88 17.00 6.60
C GLN A 141 -8.46 18.48 6.48
N ALA A 142 -8.45 19.22 7.59
CA ALA A 142 -7.99 20.61 7.59
C ALA A 142 -6.49 20.72 7.34
N VAL A 143 -5.68 19.76 7.82
CA VAL A 143 -4.25 19.67 7.50
C VAL A 143 -4.05 19.37 6.02
N ALA A 144 -4.77 18.40 5.47
CA ALA A 144 -4.71 18.05 4.06
C ALA A 144 -5.12 19.21 3.14
N SER A 145 -6.12 20.03 3.52
CA SER A 145 -6.55 21.18 2.74
C SER A 145 -5.58 22.39 2.85
N SER A 146 -4.56 22.34 3.71
CA SER A 146 -3.58 23.41 3.89
C SER A 146 -2.29 23.12 3.12
N ALA A 147 -2.02 23.87 2.04
CA ALA A 147 -0.80 23.74 1.26
C ALA A 147 0.48 23.91 2.11
N THR A 148 0.46 24.87 3.05
CA THR A 148 1.61 25.12 3.95
C THR A 148 1.85 23.94 4.89
N ALA A 149 0.79 23.39 5.49
CA ALA A 149 0.91 22.24 6.36
C ALA A 149 1.37 20.99 5.58
N MET A 150 0.84 20.75 4.40
CA MET A 150 1.24 19.61 3.56
C MET A 150 2.67 19.72 3.05
N GLN A 151 3.18 20.91 2.73
CA GLN A 151 4.60 21.11 2.41
C GLN A 151 5.49 20.75 3.62
N ALA A 152 5.12 21.18 4.82
CA ALA A 152 5.86 20.86 6.04
C ALA A 152 5.79 19.34 6.35
N VAL A 153 4.64 18.71 6.13
CA VAL A 153 4.47 17.24 6.24
C VAL A 153 5.38 16.51 5.25
N ALA A 154 5.38 16.91 3.98
CA ALA A 154 6.20 16.27 2.93
C ALA A 154 7.72 16.44 3.15
N ALA A 155 8.13 17.43 3.93
CA ALA A 155 9.52 17.63 4.35
C ALA A 155 9.89 16.87 5.63
N SER A 156 8.92 16.26 6.33
CA SER A 156 9.13 15.57 7.61
C SER A 156 9.05 14.05 7.44
N PRO A 157 10.17 13.30 7.54
CA PRO A 157 10.16 11.83 7.44
C PRO A 157 9.24 11.16 8.45
N VAL A 158 9.16 11.72 9.67
CA VAL A 158 8.31 11.19 10.73
C VAL A 158 6.83 11.41 10.40
N ALA A 159 6.46 12.59 9.88
CA ALA A 159 5.08 12.88 9.49
C ALA A 159 4.65 11.99 8.30
N ILE A 160 5.51 11.81 7.31
CA ILE A 160 5.27 10.89 6.18
C ILE A 160 5.03 9.48 6.71
N ALA A 161 5.92 8.96 7.55
CA ALA A 161 5.79 7.61 8.10
C ALA A 161 4.51 7.46 8.96
N ALA A 162 4.14 8.49 9.72
CA ALA A 162 2.92 8.51 10.51
C ALA A 162 1.67 8.43 9.61
N ILE A 163 1.60 9.21 8.52
CA ILE A 163 0.47 9.18 7.59
C ILE A 163 0.31 7.79 6.97
N TYR A 164 1.38 7.15 6.49
CA TYR A 164 1.31 5.80 5.94
C TYR A 164 0.86 4.72 6.95
N ARG A 165 1.00 4.98 8.25
CA ARG A 165 0.52 4.10 9.32
C ARG A 165 -0.91 4.38 9.78
N SER A 166 -1.60 5.35 9.19
CA SER A 166 -2.96 5.74 9.56
C SER A 166 -3.85 5.81 8.33
N ASP A 167 -4.84 4.93 8.26
CA ASP A 167 -5.81 4.93 7.16
C ASP A 167 -6.64 6.21 7.14
N VAL A 168 -6.95 6.74 8.31
CA VAL A 168 -7.65 8.03 8.46
C VAL A 168 -6.83 9.18 7.88
N ALA A 169 -5.54 9.26 8.24
CA ALA A 169 -4.68 10.32 7.74
C ALA A 169 -4.40 10.18 6.24
N LEU A 170 -4.14 8.97 5.76
CA LEU A 170 -3.88 8.70 4.36
C LEU A 170 -5.13 9.00 3.50
N SER A 171 -6.30 8.57 3.93
CA SER A 171 -7.58 8.86 3.26
C SER A 171 -7.86 10.36 3.15
N ALA A 172 -7.55 11.14 4.21
CA ALA A 172 -7.69 12.59 4.16
C ALA A 172 -6.74 13.22 3.12
N VAL A 173 -5.50 12.74 3.03
CA VAL A 173 -4.55 13.19 1.99
C VAL A 173 -5.05 12.82 0.58
N ASP A 174 -5.50 11.60 0.38
CA ASP A 174 -5.96 11.09 -0.91
C ASP A 174 -7.23 11.81 -1.42
N SER A 175 -8.05 12.31 -0.51
CA SER A 175 -9.27 13.06 -0.86
C SER A 175 -9.00 14.45 -1.41
N GLU A 176 -7.78 15.00 -1.23
CA GLU A 176 -7.38 16.33 -1.65
C GLU A 176 -6.26 16.25 -2.71
N VAL A 177 -6.58 16.58 -3.95
CA VAL A 177 -5.66 16.44 -5.10
C VAL A 177 -4.32 17.16 -4.88
N SER A 178 -4.34 18.37 -4.30
CA SER A 178 -3.13 19.15 -4.01
C SER A 178 -2.29 18.54 -2.89
N ALA A 179 -2.95 17.98 -1.87
CA ALA A 179 -2.28 17.28 -0.78
C ALA A 179 -1.62 15.99 -1.28
N ALA A 180 -2.35 15.18 -2.03
CA ALA A 180 -1.82 13.96 -2.63
C ALA A 180 -0.60 14.25 -3.52
N ALA A 181 -0.67 15.26 -4.40
CA ALA A 181 0.45 15.65 -5.24
C ALA A 181 1.69 16.07 -4.42
N THR A 182 1.50 16.84 -3.35
CA THR A 182 2.58 17.28 -2.47
C THR A 182 3.17 16.11 -1.68
N PHE A 183 2.32 15.26 -1.12
CA PHE A 183 2.72 14.13 -0.27
C PHE A 183 3.46 13.05 -1.06
N TYR A 184 2.90 12.63 -2.20
CA TYR A 184 3.53 11.64 -3.07
C TYR A 184 4.73 12.18 -3.86
N GLY A 185 4.88 13.50 -3.92
CA GLY A 185 6.05 14.19 -4.45
C GLY A 185 7.12 14.54 -3.41
N ALA A 186 7.07 13.98 -2.20
CA ALA A 186 8.11 14.19 -1.18
C ALA A 186 9.50 13.84 -1.71
N ASP A 187 10.50 14.63 -1.34
CA ASP A 187 11.85 14.50 -1.85
C ASP A 187 12.59 13.22 -1.40
N SER A 188 13.69 12.92 -2.05
CA SER A 188 14.50 11.72 -1.81
C SER A 188 15.00 11.59 -0.37
N VAL A 189 15.28 12.70 0.32
CA VAL A 189 15.77 12.70 1.71
C VAL A 189 14.65 12.34 2.66
N ALA A 190 13.51 13.06 2.55
CA ALA A 190 12.36 12.84 3.42
C ALA A 190 11.78 11.44 3.19
N MET A 191 11.61 11.05 1.92
CA MET A 191 11.04 9.76 1.55
C MET A 191 11.93 8.58 1.92
N GLY A 192 13.24 8.67 1.68
CA GLY A 192 14.21 7.62 2.05
C GLY A 192 14.20 7.35 3.55
N LYS A 193 14.23 8.41 4.37
CA LYS A 193 14.15 8.27 5.83
C LYS A 193 12.79 7.76 6.30
N ALA A 194 11.68 8.19 5.67
CA ALA A 194 10.34 7.70 6.01
C ALA A 194 10.19 6.19 5.75
N VAL A 195 10.67 5.71 4.59
CA VAL A 195 10.63 4.28 4.23
C VAL A 195 11.43 3.45 5.23
N VAL A 196 12.59 3.95 5.68
CA VAL A 196 13.44 3.30 6.70
C VAL A 196 12.74 3.25 8.07
N ILE A 197 12.08 4.34 8.49
CA ILE A 197 11.26 4.38 9.72
C ILE A 197 10.12 3.34 9.65
N LEU A 198 9.44 3.27 8.49
CA LEU A 198 8.37 2.28 8.28
C LEU A 198 8.88 0.84 8.34
N ALA A 199 10.07 0.61 7.81
CA ALA A 199 10.76 -0.68 7.88
C ALA A 199 11.29 -1.04 9.28
N GLY A 200 11.22 -0.11 10.24
CA GLY A 200 11.63 -0.32 11.64
C GLY A 200 13.14 -0.15 11.88
N LEU A 201 13.81 0.61 11.03
CA LEU A 201 15.23 0.92 11.16
C LEU A 201 15.46 2.37 11.58
N ASP A 202 16.68 2.67 12.08
CA ASP A 202 17.08 4.03 12.44
C ASP A 202 17.37 4.86 11.18
N PRO A 203 16.62 5.96 10.94
CA PRO A 203 16.82 6.82 9.78
C PRO A 203 18.14 7.62 9.80
N ALA A 204 18.81 7.73 10.96
CA ALA A 204 20.07 8.46 11.06
C ALA A 204 21.19 7.82 10.24
N GLY A 205 21.10 6.51 9.96
CA GLY A 205 22.06 5.76 9.14
C GLY A 205 21.95 5.99 7.63
N TYR A 206 20.93 6.75 7.17
CA TYR A 206 20.61 6.91 5.74
C TYR A 206 20.43 8.37 5.37
N ALA A 207 21.26 8.85 4.42
CA ALA A 207 21.19 10.24 3.99
C ALA A 207 19.91 10.54 3.19
N ASP A 208 19.56 9.66 2.26
CA ASP A 208 18.46 9.79 1.30
C ASP A 208 18.01 8.42 0.76
N MET A 209 17.09 8.42 -0.21
CA MET A 209 16.62 7.20 -0.84
C MET A 209 17.70 6.44 -1.61
N SER A 210 18.73 7.12 -2.12
CA SER A 210 19.85 6.46 -2.82
C SER A 210 20.68 5.62 -1.83
N ALA A 211 20.93 6.14 -0.63
CA ALA A 211 21.60 5.41 0.44
C ALA A 211 20.79 4.19 0.90
N VAL A 212 19.46 4.33 0.98
CA VAL A 212 18.54 3.22 1.29
C VAL A 212 18.61 2.16 0.20
N ALA A 213 18.48 2.55 -1.07
CA ALA A 213 18.46 1.65 -2.22
C ALA A 213 19.79 0.88 -2.41
N ALA A 214 20.91 1.43 -1.98
CA ALA A 214 22.22 0.79 -2.00
C ALA A 214 22.44 -0.18 -0.81
N SER A 215 21.63 -0.10 0.24
CA SER A 215 21.76 -0.90 1.45
C SER A 215 20.94 -2.19 1.37
N ALA A 216 21.61 -3.35 1.35
CA ALA A 216 20.92 -4.65 1.36
C ALA A 216 20.08 -4.85 2.63
N THR A 217 20.55 -4.39 3.79
CA THR A 217 19.82 -4.46 5.06
C THR A 217 18.55 -3.62 4.99
N ALA A 218 18.64 -2.36 4.53
CA ALA A 218 17.49 -1.48 4.44
C ALA A 218 16.47 -2.01 3.43
N MET A 219 16.90 -2.34 2.22
CA MET A 219 15.99 -2.84 1.19
C MET A 219 15.35 -4.18 1.53
N SER A 220 16.04 -5.07 2.25
CA SER A 220 15.45 -6.31 2.77
C SER A 220 14.36 -6.02 3.80
N ALA A 221 14.58 -5.08 4.72
CA ALA A 221 13.59 -4.67 5.70
C ALA A 221 12.36 -4.00 5.04
N VAL A 222 12.60 -3.14 4.05
CA VAL A 222 11.53 -2.51 3.24
C VAL A 222 10.69 -3.57 2.52
N ALA A 223 11.34 -4.54 1.85
CA ALA A 223 10.66 -5.61 1.12
C ALA A 223 9.86 -6.56 2.03
N ALA A 224 10.19 -6.64 3.31
CA ALA A 224 9.47 -7.42 4.30
C ALA A 224 8.29 -6.68 4.95
N ASN A 225 8.18 -5.36 4.76
CA ASN A 225 7.15 -4.53 5.39
C ASN A 225 6.20 -3.95 4.35
N TYR A 226 4.91 -4.34 4.42
CA TYR A 226 3.94 -3.89 3.41
C TYR A 226 3.71 -2.38 3.42
N VAL A 227 3.74 -1.71 4.59
CA VAL A 227 3.54 -0.25 4.68
C VAL A 227 4.73 0.50 4.04
N ALA A 228 5.95 0.00 4.26
CA ALA A 228 7.14 0.54 3.59
C ALA A 228 7.10 0.32 2.08
N LEU A 229 6.61 -0.83 1.61
CA LEU A 229 6.36 -1.09 0.18
C LEU A 229 5.31 -0.13 -0.38
N VAL A 230 4.17 0.07 0.30
CA VAL A 230 3.14 1.03 -0.12
C VAL A 230 3.76 2.41 -0.28
N ALA A 231 4.51 2.89 0.71
CA ALA A 231 5.17 4.18 0.65
C ALA A 231 6.13 4.29 -0.55
N LEU A 232 6.96 3.27 -0.76
CA LEU A 232 7.90 3.21 -1.87
C LEU A 232 7.20 3.23 -3.24
N TYR A 233 6.14 2.42 -3.42
CA TYR A 233 5.41 2.34 -4.69
C TYR A 233 4.54 3.56 -4.97
N SER A 234 4.16 4.31 -3.95
CA SER A 234 3.39 5.55 -4.09
C SER A 234 4.24 6.77 -4.49
N ASN A 235 5.58 6.71 -4.32
CA ASN A 235 6.48 7.79 -4.71
C ASN A 235 7.34 7.37 -5.91
N ALA A 236 7.11 7.99 -7.06
CA ALA A 236 7.73 7.59 -8.33
C ALA A 236 9.25 7.74 -8.33
N GLU A 237 9.80 8.79 -7.68
CA GLU A 237 11.24 9.02 -7.58
C GLU A 237 11.91 7.97 -6.68
N ALA A 238 11.32 7.68 -5.51
CA ALA A 238 11.82 6.66 -4.61
C ALA A 238 11.81 5.27 -5.24
N LEU A 239 10.71 4.92 -5.94
CA LEU A 239 10.60 3.65 -6.66
C LEU A 239 11.66 3.55 -7.77
N SER A 240 11.82 4.61 -8.59
CA SER A 240 12.82 4.66 -9.66
C SER A 240 14.23 4.49 -9.09
N THR A 241 14.53 5.16 -7.99
CA THR A 241 15.83 5.05 -7.30
C THR A 241 16.07 3.62 -6.80
N ALA A 242 15.09 3.01 -6.16
CA ALA A 242 15.21 1.62 -5.68
C ALA A 242 15.39 0.62 -6.82
N GLN A 243 14.61 0.75 -7.90
CA GLN A 243 14.71 -0.12 -9.08
C GLN A 243 16.00 0.11 -9.89
N GLY A 244 16.58 1.31 -9.81
CA GLY A 244 17.82 1.66 -10.48
C GLY A 244 19.09 1.02 -9.89
N THR A 245 19.03 0.46 -8.68
CA THR A 245 20.14 -0.25 -8.05
C THR A 245 19.96 -1.76 -8.14
N THR A 246 21.06 -2.51 -8.27
CA THR A 246 21.04 -3.98 -8.24
C THR A 246 20.49 -4.51 -6.92
N VAL A 247 20.84 -3.87 -5.80
CA VAL A 247 20.40 -4.24 -4.45
C VAL A 247 18.91 -4.01 -4.28
N GLY A 248 18.42 -2.82 -4.63
CA GLY A 248 17.00 -2.48 -4.50
C GLY A 248 16.12 -3.33 -5.39
N ALA A 249 16.49 -3.49 -6.67
CA ALA A 249 15.75 -4.34 -7.61
C ALA A 249 15.68 -5.81 -7.15
N ALA A 250 16.80 -6.36 -6.64
CA ALA A 250 16.83 -7.73 -6.12
C ALA A 250 15.95 -7.90 -4.86
N ALA A 251 15.98 -6.93 -3.94
CA ALA A 251 15.14 -6.96 -2.75
C ALA A 251 13.65 -6.91 -3.09
N LEU A 252 13.24 -6.04 -4.02
CA LEU A 252 11.84 -5.95 -4.47
C LEU A 252 11.41 -7.24 -5.19
N ALA A 253 12.29 -7.84 -6.01
CA ALA A 253 12.01 -9.11 -6.65
C ALA A 253 11.86 -10.26 -5.65
N GLY A 254 12.57 -10.21 -4.53
CA GLY A 254 12.50 -11.18 -3.43
C GLY A 254 11.43 -10.89 -2.38
N ALA A 255 10.62 -9.83 -2.55
CA ALA A 255 9.57 -9.50 -1.59
C ALA A 255 8.58 -10.66 -1.40
N GLY A 256 8.30 -10.98 -0.13
CA GLY A 256 7.48 -12.14 0.23
C GLY A 256 5.99 -11.98 -0.10
N SER A 257 5.28 -13.11 -0.20
CA SER A 257 3.84 -13.16 -0.55
C SER A 257 2.97 -12.31 0.37
N VAL A 258 3.22 -12.36 1.70
CA VAL A 258 2.45 -11.60 2.68
C VAL A 258 2.62 -10.09 2.47
N ALA A 259 3.87 -9.61 2.45
CA ALA A 259 4.14 -8.18 2.31
C ALA A 259 3.63 -7.64 0.97
N THR A 260 3.88 -8.38 -0.13
CA THR A 260 3.44 -7.94 -1.46
C THR A 260 1.92 -8.00 -1.61
N GLY A 261 1.26 -9.03 -1.07
CA GLY A 261 -0.20 -9.17 -1.12
C GLY A 261 -0.90 -8.02 -0.39
N LYS A 262 -0.47 -7.75 0.84
CA LYS A 262 -1.00 -6.61 1.62
C LYS A 262 -0.70 -5.27 0.97
N ALA A 263 0.51 -5.07 0.43
CA ALA A 263 0.85 -3.85 -0.30
C ALA A 263 -0.01 -3.67 -1.56
N ALA A 264 -0.18 -4.71 -2.37
CA ALA A 264 -1.01 -4.67 -3.57
C ALA A 264 -2.48 -4.37 -3.25
N ALA A 265 -3.04 -4.99 -2.19
CA ALA A 265 -4.39 -4.69 -1.72
C ALA A 265 -4.52 -3.22 -1.31
N LYS A 266 -3.62 -2.70 -0.48
CA LYS A 266 -3.64 -1.31 -0.02
C LYS A 266 -3.48 -0.30 -1.17
N LEU A 267 -2.55 -0.53 -2.10
CA LEU A 267 -2.36 0.29 -3.30
C LEU A 267 -3.56 0.25 -4.25
N ALA A 268 -4.38 -0.77 -4.17
CA ALA A 268 -5.64 -0.91 -4.90
C ALA A 268 -6.86 -0.34 -4.14
N GLY A 269 -6.65 0.30 -2.99
CA GLY A 269 -7.72 0.90 -2.17
C GLY A 269 -8.53 -0.10 -1.35
N LEU A 270 -7.96 -1.29 -1.08
CA LEU A 270 -8.59 -2.34 -0.28
C LEU A 270 -7.99 -2.39 1.13
N ASP A 271 -8.73 -2.96 2.08
CA ASP A 271 -8.18 -3.25 3.41
C ASP A 271 -7.15 -4.39 3.30
N PRO A 272 -5.86 -4.15 3.64
CA PRO A 272 -4.82 -5.17 3.57
C PRO A 272 -5.03 -6.31 4.58
N ASP A 273 -5.84 -6.11 5.62
CA ASP A 273 -6.08 -7.12 6.65
C ASP A 273 -7.13 -8.16 6.23
N ASP A 274 -7.89 -7.90 5.17
CA ASP A 274 -8.75 -8.90 4.53
C ASP A 274 -7.98 -10.01 3.80
N PHE A 275 -6.67 -9.82 3.58
CA PHE A 275 -5.85 -10.72 2.78
C PHE A 275 -4.63 -11.23 3.55
N ALA A 276 -4.54 -12.53 3.73
CA ALA A 276 -3.40 -13.16 4.39
C ALA A 276 -2.10 -12.98 3.59
N ASP A 277 -2.18 -13.06 2.26
CA ASP A 277 -1.03 -12.99 1.36
C ASP A 277 -1.45 -12.73 -0.10
N MET A 278 -0.50 -12.76 -1.02
CA MET A 278 -0.77 -12.54 -2.45
C MET A 278 -1.62 -13.66 -3.09
N ALA A 279 -1.59 -14.86 -2.57
CA ALA A 279 -2.44 -15.94 -3.06
C ALA A 279 -3.92 -15.69 -2.71
N ALA A 280 -4.20 -15.16 -1.51
CA ALA A 280 -5.54 -14.73 -1.11
C ALA A 280 -6.05 -13.58 -2.00
N VAL A 281 -5.21 -12.59 -2.31
CA VAL A 281 -5.54 -11.52 -3.27
C VAL A 281 -5.85 -12.10 -4.64
N ALA A 282 -5.00 -12.99 -5.16
CA ALA A 282 -5.14 -13.61 -6.48
C ALA A 282 -6.38 -14.52 -6.61
N ALA A 283 -6.89 -15.04 -5.50
CA ALA A 283 -8.11 -15.86 -5.46
C ALA A 283 -9.40 -15.03 -5.38
N SER A 284 -9.33 -13.75 -5.01
CA SER A 284 -10.47 -12.85 -4.89
C SER A 284 -10.72 -12.09 -6.20
N SER A 285 -11.89 -12.27 -6.80
CA SER A 285 -12.25 -11.56 -8.05
C SER A 285 -12.36 -10.05 -7.84
N THR A 286 -12.90 -9.61 -6.70
CA THR A 286 -13.01 -8.19 -6.34
C THR A 286 -11.63 -7.57 -6.13
N ALA A 287 -10.76 -8.24 -5.37
CA ALA A 287 -9.40 -7.75 -5.12
C ALA A 287 -8.59 -7.70 -6.43
N MET A 288 -8.65 -8.73 -7.24
CA MET A 288 -7.92 -8.74 -8.51
C MET A 288 -8.44 -7.72 -9.52
N ALA A 289 -9.74 -7.42 -9.54
CA ALA A 289 -10.28 -6.34 -10.35
C ALA A 289 -9.72 -4.97 -9.92
N ALA A 290 -9.65 -4.72 -8.61
CA ALA A 290 -9.07 -3.49 -8.06
C ALA A 290 -7.56 -3.40 -8.33
N VAL A 291 -6.80 -4.46 -8.08
CA VAL A 291 -5.36 -4.54 -8.37
C VAL A 291 -5.08 -4.31 -9.85
N ALA A 292 -5.83 -4.97 -10.74
CA ALA A 292 -5.69 -4.83 -12.19
C ALA A 292 -6.07 -3.44 -12.73
N ALA A 293 -6.75 -2.63 -11.94
CA ALA A 293 -7.11 -1.24 -12.26
C ALA A 293 -6.13 -0.21 -11.67
N SER A 294 -5.25 -0.61 -10.75
CA SER A 294 -4.27 0.25 -10.08
C SER A 294 -2.87 0.07 -10.68
N SER A 295 -2.32 1.12 -11.29
CA SER A 295 -0.97 1.08 -11.87
C SER A 295 0.11 0.85 -10.81
N THR A 296 -0.04 1.43 -9.62
CA THR A 296 0.89 1.25 -8.49
C THR A 296 0.83 -0.16 -7.90
N ALA A 297 -0.39 -0.72 -7.76
CA ALA A 297 -0.55 -2.10 -7.34
C ALA A 297 0.03 -3.09 -8.38
N MET A 298 -0.20 -2.84 -9.67
CA MET A 298 0.39 -3.65 -10.73
C MET A 298 1.91 -3.55 -10.78
N ALA A 299 2.49 -2.38 -10.52
CA ALA A 299 3.94 -2.23 -10.40
C ALA A 299 4.52 -3.04 -9.23
N ALA A 300 3.84 -3.06 -8.07
CA ALA A 300 4.24 -3.86 -6.91
C ALA A 300 4.19 -5.38 -7.21
N VAL A 301 3.11 -5.83 -7.84
CA VAL A 301 2.96 -7.22 -8.26
C VAL A 301 4.02 -7.61 -9.31
N ALA A 302 4.24 -6.75 -10.31
CA ALA A 302 5.21 -7.01 -11.37
C ALA A 302 6.64 -7.15 -10.84
N ALA A 303 7.02 -6.38 -9.84
CA ALA A 303 8.37 -6.43 -9.26
C ALA A 303 8.61 -7.75 -8.49
N SER A 304 7.63 -8.26 -7.74
CA SER A 304 7.80 -9.47 -6.90
C SER A 304 7.64 -10.76 -7.68
N ALA A 305 8.67 -11.63 -7.64
CA ALA A 305 8.61 -12.96 -8.24
C ALA A 305 7.51 -13.84 -7.63
N THR A 306 7.33 -13.73 -6.32
CA THR A 306 6.31 -14.48 -5.56
C THR A 306 4.90 -14.04 -5.97
N ALA A 307 4.68 -12.72 -6.13
CA ALA A 307 3.39 -12.20 -6.56
C ALA A 307 3.06 -12.64 -7.99
N ARG A 308 4.01 -12.53 -8.92
CA ARG A 308 3.83 -13.03 -10.30
C ARG A 308 3.47 -14.51 -10.33
N SER A 309 4.11 -15.32 -9.49
CA SER A 309 3.81 -16.76 -9.39
C SER A 309 2.39 -17.01 -8.88
N ALA A 310 1.93 -16.26 -7.87
CA ALA A 310 0.56 -16.37 -7.34
C ALA A 310 -0.49 -16.03 -8.41
N LEU A 311 -0.27 -14.97 -9.19
CA LEU A 311 -1.18 -14.61 -10.28
C LEU A 311 -1.20 -15.67 -11.39
N ASN A 312 -0.05 -16.22 -11.73
CA ASN A 312 0.04 -17.29 -12.75
C ASN A 312 -0.76 -18.54 -12.35
N GLY A 313 -0.79 -18.87 -11.07
CA GLY A 313 -1.55 -20.00 -10.53
C GLY A 313 -3.07 -19.79 -10.46
N SER A 314 -3.57 -18.55 -10.57
CA SER A 314 -4.98 -18.22 -10.36
C SER A 314 -5.74 -17.94 -11.67
N SER A 315 -6.79 -18.72 -11.94
CA SER A 315 -7.71 -18.46 -13.05
C SER A 315 -8.52 -17.15 -12.83
N VAL A 316 -8.82 -16.83 -11.58
CA VAL A 316 -9.51 -15.59 -11.19
C VAL A 316 -8.65 -14.37 -11.51
N ALA A 317 -7.37 -14.40 -11.10
CA ALA A 317 -6.43 -13.33 -11.42
C ALA A 317 -6.27 -13.15 -12.93
N ARG A 318 -6.16 -14.25 -13.68
CA ARG A 318 -6.07 -14.21 -15.14
C ARG A 318 -7.25 -13.48 -15.78
N GLN A 319 -8.46 -13.82 -15.38
CA GLN A 319 -9.67 -13.19 -15.91
C GLN A 319 -9.72 -11.70 -15.61
N ALA A 320 -9.38 -11.28 -14.39
CA ALA A 320 -9.34 -9.88 -14.00
C ALA A 320 -8.29 -9.08 -14.81
N LEU A 321 -7.10 -9.65 -15.01
CA LEU A 321 -6.03 -9.02 -15.80
C LEU A 321 -6.42 -8.84 -17.27
N LYS A 322 -7.12 -9.81 -17.88
CA LYS A 322 -7.67 -9.65 -19.25
C LYS A 322 -8.64 -8.45 -19.36
N ALA A 323 -9.41 -8.20 -18.32
CA ALA A 323 -10.38 -7.11 -18.25
C ALA A 323 -9.79 -5.80 -17.71
N SER A 324 -8.49 -5.73 -17.46
CA SER A 324 -7.84 -4.55 -16.87
C SER A 324 -8.06 -3.29 -17.72
N PRO A 325 -8.51 -2.17 -17.12
CA PRO A 325 -8.62 -0.89 -17.81
C PRO A 325 -7.26 -0.27 -18.16
N LEU A 326 -6.17 -0.75 -17.55
CA LEU A 326 -4.80 -0.33 -17.84
C LEU A 326 -4.25 -0.96 -19.12
N ALA A 327 -4.94 -1.96 -19.68
CA ALA A 327 -4.48 -2.66 -20.86
C ALA A 327 -4.39 -1.70 -22.06
N THR A 328 -3.21 -1.64 -22.68
CA THR A 328 -2.91 -0.80 -23.84
C THR A 328 -2.30 -1.62 -24.96
N GLU A 329 -2.20 -1.02 -26.16
CA GLU A 329 -1.60 -1.64 -27.33
C GLU A 329 -0.24 -1.01 -27.66
N LEU A 330 0.75 -1.86 -27.90
CA LEU A 330 2.04 -1.48 -28.47
C LEU A 330 2.11 -1.98 -29.90
N SER A 331 2.29 -1.07 -30.85
CA SER A 331 2.56 -1.43 -32.25
C SER A 331 4.04 -1.65 -32.46
N LEU A 332 4.37 -2.79 -33.05
CA LEU A 332 5.72 -3.15 -33.47
C LEU A 332 5.78 -3.02 -34.98
N VAL A 333 6.56 -2.07 -35.46
CA VAL A 333 6.76 -1.86 -36.91
C VAL A 333 8.04 -2.57 -37.31
N SER A 334 7.95 -3.54 -38.24
CA SER A 334 9.16 -4.05 -38.87
C SER A 334 9.57 -3.11 -40.01
N SER A 335 10.79 -2.62 -39.96
CA SER A 335 11.45 -2.10 -41.17
C SER A 335 11.70 -3.27 -42.09
N GLN A 336 11.45 -3.10 -43.40
CA GLN A 336 11.54 -4.11 -44.44
C GLN A 336 12.66 -5.12 -44.25
N GLY A 337 12.32 -6.43 -44.26
CA GLY A 337 13.30 -7.50 -44.38
C GLY A 337 13.88 -8.04 -43.09
N GLN A 338 13.16 -7.95 -41.97
CA GLN A 338 13.58 -8.64 -40.74
C GLN A 338 13.29 -10.15 -40.86
N TYR A 339 14.17 -10.85 -41.54
CA TYR A 339 14.27 -12.30 -41.53
C TYR A 339 14.82 -12.78 -40.17
N TRP A 340 14.75 -14.09 -39.96
CA TRP A 340 15.22 -14.79 -38.75
C TRP A 340 16.61 -14.41 -38.25
N ASP A 341 17.39 -13.71 -39.06
CA ASP A 341 18.77 -13.31 -38.76
C ASP A 341 18.89 -11.87 -38.20
N ASN A 342 17.81 -11.11 -38.15
CA ASN A 342 17.85 -9.73 -37.63
C ASN A 342 16.61 -9.36 -36.77
N PRO A 343 16.56 -9.80 -35.50
CA PRO A 343 15.44 -9.55 -34.62
C PRO A 343 15.35 -8.05 -34.22
N GLY A 344 14.13 -7.54 -34.15
CA GLY A 344 13.85 -6.26 -33.54
C GLY A 344 13.88 -6.36 -32.00
N THR A 345 14.36 -5.30 -31.35
CA THR A 345 14.27 -5.17 -29.89
C THR A 345 13.41 -3.96 -29.54
N LYS A 346 12.46 -4.12 -28.61
CA LYS A 346 11.61 -3.06 -28.10
C LYS A 346 11.67 -3.02 -26.58
N ALA A 347 12.09 -1.85 -26.06
CA ALA A 347 12.00 -1.60 -24.64
C ALA A 347 10.52 -1.54 -24.24
N MET A 348 10.13 -2.34 -23.26
CA MET A 348 8.83 -2.32 -22.62
C MET A 348 8.91 -2.95 -21.24
N LYS A 349 8.01 -2.52 -20.36
CA LYS A 349 7.84 -3.09 -19.03
C LYS A 349 6.37 -3.35 -18.80
N GLY A 350 6.01 -4.57 -18.45
CA GLY A 350 4.61 -4.93 -18.24
C GLY A 350 4.28 -6.37 -18.48
N LEU A 351 2.99 -6.68 -18.43
CA LEU A 351 2.42 -8.00 -18.61
C LEU A 351 1.80 -8.13 -20.00
N ILE A 352 2.28 -9.04 -20.83
CA ILE A 352 1.67 -9.34 -22.14
C ILE A 352 0.37 -10.12 -21.93
N LEU A 353 -0.73 -9.59 -22.48
CA LEU A 353 -2.06 -10.21 -22.43
C LEU A 353 -2.35 -10.97 -23.73
N ALA A 354 -2.06 -10.35 -24.88
CA ALA A 354 -2.34 -10.92 -26.17
C ALA A 354 -1.43 -10.34 -27.25
N THR A 355 -1.27 -11.07 -28.35
CA THR A 355 -0.51 -10.65 -29.52
C THR A 355 -1.37 -10.77 -30.78
N LYS A 356 -1.15 -9.88 -31.74
CA LYS A 356 -1.83 -9.89 -33.04
C LYS A 356 -0.83 -9.69 -34.17
N ALA A 357 -0.83 -10.59 -35.15
CA ALA A 357 -0.10 -10.39 -36.38
C ALA A 357 -0.84 -9.42 -37.31
N GLY A 358 -0.09 -8.63 -38.06
CA GLY A 358 -0.70 -7.56 -38.89
C GLY A 358 -1.40 -8.05 -40.15
N ASN A 359 -1.19 -9.30 -40.60
CA ASN A 359 -1.80 -9.88 -41.80
C ASN A 359 -1.90 -11.40 -41.67
N SER A 360 -2.87 -12.01 -42.39
CA SER A 360 -3.18 -13.44 -42.36
C SER A 360 -2.04 -14.38 -42.78
N ASP A 361 -1.08 -13.86 -43.57
CA ASP A 361 0.00 -14.68 -44.15
C ASP A 361 1.33 -14.56 -43.39
N ASN A 362 1.38 -13.81 -42.31
CA ASN A 362 2.62 -13.45 -41.64
C ASN A 362 2.72 -14.01 -40.22
N ALA A 363 3.87 -14.65 -39.94
CA ALA A 363 4.20 -15.11 -38.60
C ALA A 363 4.80 -14.00 -37.77
N PHE A 364 4.38 -13.94 -36.53
CA PHE A 364 5.01 -13.13 -35.49
C PHE A 364 5.52 -14.04 -34.38
N SER A 365 6.74 -13.85 -33.98
CA SER A 365 7.27 -14.55 -32.79
C SER A 365 8.00 -13.60 -31.85
N ILE A 366 7.79 -13.80 -30.57
CA ILE A 366 8.61 -13.22 -29.53
C ILE A 366 9.65 -14.27 -29.16
N THR A 367 10.92 -14.01 -29.41
CA THR A 367 12.00 -14.98 -29.23
C THR A 367 12.69 -14.84 -27.90
N LYS A 368 12.64 -13.63 -27.32
CA LYS A 368 13.26 -13.36 -26.03
C LYS A 368 12.43 -12.34 -25.26
N ILE A 369 12.07 -12.69 -24.04
CA ILE A 369 11.50 -11.78 -23.06
C ILE A 369 12.56 -11.60 -21.98
N ASP A 370 13.03 -10.36 -21.82
CA ASP A 370 13.85 -10.03 -20.68
C ASP A 370 12.91 -9.82 -19.49
N SER A 371 12.70 -10.90 -18.75
CA SER A 371 11.72 -10.99 -17.67
C SER A 371 12.31 -10.76 -16.29
N THR A 372 13.64 -10.55 -16.19
CA THR A 372 14.28 -10.41 -14.89
C THR A 372 15.38 -9.35 -14.90
N SER A 373 15.52 -8.67 -13.79
CA SER A 373 16.74 -7.93 -13.45
C SER A 373 17.99 -8.83 -13.38
N THR A 374 17.82 -10.16 -13.48
CA THR A 374 18.88 -11.18 -13.41
C THR A 374 19.17 -11.85 -14.76
N GLY A 375 18.57 -11.41 -15.87
CA GLY A 375 18.91 -11.86 -17.21
C GLY A 375 18.37 -13.24 -17.63
N ALA A 376 17.40 -13.81 -16.92
CA ALA A 376 16.74 -15.04 -17.34
C ALA A 376 15.81 -14.75 -18.54
N SER A 377 16.15 -15.25 -19.70
CA SER A 377 15.35 -15.16 -20.90
C SER A 377 14.39 -16.34 -21.01
N GLN A 378 13.12 -16.06 -21.28
CA GLN A 378 12.16 -17.08 -21.71
C GLN A 378 12.09 -17.08 -23.24
N ASN A 379 12.39 -18.20 -23.85
CA ASN A 379 12.17 -18.40 -25.29
C ASN A 379 10.68 -18.72 -25.51
N THR A 380 9.98 -17.81 -26.17
CA THR A 380 8.61 -18.05 -26.61
C THR A 380 8.61 -18.32 -28.11
N ARG A 381 7.93 -19.39 -28.54
CA ARG A 381 7.78 -19.72 -29.94
C ARG A 381 6.41 -19.26 -30.43
N ASN A 382 6.39 -18.67 -31.64
CA ASN A 382 5.21 -18.34 -32.45
C ASN A 382 4.04 -17.71 -31.71
N ALA A 383 4.08 -16.42 -31.58
CA ALA A 383 3.03 -15.65 -30.91
C ALA A 383 1.76 -15.45 -31.79
N ALA A 384 1.81 -15.80 -33.09
CA ALA A 384 0.64 -15.88 -33.97
C ALA A 384 0.94 -16.78 -35.16
N THR A 385 0.01 -17.65 -35.49
CA THR A 385 0.08 -18.51 -36.69
C THR A 385 -0.59 -17.79 -37.87
N SER A 386 -0.13 -18.08 -39.11
CA SER A 386 -0.75 -17.62 -40.33
C SER A 386 -2.25 -17.96 -40.36
N GLY A 387 -3.09 -16.99 -40.73
CA GLY A 387 -4.53 -17.17 -40.86
C GLY A 387 -5.41 -16.54 -39.78
N SER A 388 -4.85 -15.98 -38.71
CA SER A 388 -5.63 -15.35 -37.65
C SER A 388 -5.63 -13.84 -37.77
N THR A 389 -6.80 -13.22 -38.06
CA THR A 389 -7.01 -11.77 -38.05
C THR A 389 -7.33 -11.22 -36.65
N GLY A 390 -7.40 -12.10 -35.63
CA GLY A 390 -7.71 -11.79 -34.26
C GLY A 390 -6.48 -11.70 -33.33
N TYR A 391 -6.70 -11.25 -32.09
CA TYR A 391 -5.70 -11.38 -31.03
C TYR A 391 -5.58 -12.85 -30.61
N LEU A 392 -4.36 -13.34 -30.54
CA LEU A 392 -4.05 -14.60 -29.89
C LEU A 392 -3.92 -14.33 -28.38
N ASP A 393 -4.83 -14.88 -27.62
CA ASP A 393 -4.80 -14.78 -26.16
C ASP A 393 -3.57 -15.51 -25.63
N TRP A 394 -2.74 -14.82 -24.88
CA TRP A 394 -1.50 -15.38 -24.35
C TRP A 394 -1.78 -16.50 -23.33
N TYR A 395 -2.89 -16.37 -22.58
CA TYR A 395 -3.23 -17.33 -21.53
C TYR A 395 -3.84 -18.65 -22.01
N GLU A 396 -4.49 -18.63 -23.15
CA GLU A 396 -5.08 -19.84 -23.74
C GLU A 396 -4.01 -20.71 -24.42
N ASN A 397 -2.91 -20.08 -24.83
CA ASN A 397 -1.90 -20.72 -25.66
C ASN A 397 -0.57 -20.99 -24.93
N TYR A 398 -0.35 -20.37 -23.75
CA TYR A 398 0.88 -20.53 -22.99
C TYR A 398 0.57 -20.72 -21.50
N PRO A 399 1.24 -21.66 -20.79
CA PRO A 399 0.93 -21.98 -19.40
C PRO A 399 1.30 -20.87 -18.39
N ASN A 400 2.13 -19.92 -18.79
CA ASN A 400 2.63 -18.84 -17.91
C ASN A 400 2.47 -17.47 -18.54
N TYR A 401 2.24 -16.47 -17.68
CA TYR A 401 2.26 -15.07 -18.07
C TYR A 401 3.63 -14.61 -18.54
N ALA A 402 3.65 -13.83 -19.61
CA ALA A 402 4.85 -13.17 -20.08
C ALA A 402 5.01 -11.80 -19.41
N TRP A 403 5.71 -11.79 -18.29
CA TRP A 403 6.14 -10.57 -17.63
C TRP A 403 7.42 -10.06 -18.27
N VAL A 404 7.35 -8.85 -18.82
CA VAL A 404 8.49 -8.16 -19.42
C VAL A 404 8.99 -7.10 -18.47
N MET A 405 10.26 -7.19 -18.07
CA MET A 405 10.84 -6.24 -17.11
C MET A 405 11.70 -5.16 -17.75
N ASN A 406 12.18 -5.39 -18.96
CA ASN A 406 13.06 -4.45 -19.65
C ASN A 406 12.78 -4.37 -21.16
N SER A 407 12.78 -5.50 -21.87
CA SER A 407 12.61 -5.51 -23.33
C SER A 407 12.08 -6.83 -23.84
N ILE A 408 11.54 -6.78 -25.06
CA ILE A 408 11.25 -7.97 -25.86
C ILE A 408 12.13 -7.96 -27.12
N THR A 409 12.57 -9.14 -27.52
CA THR A 409 13.14 -9.38 -28.85
C THR A 409 12.12 -10.14 -29.68
N TYR A 410 11.82 -9.62 -30.85
CA TYR A 410 10.75 -10.14 -31.68
C TYR A 410 11.14 -10.23 -33.16
N TYR A 411 10.48 -11.12 -33.88
CA TYR A 411 10.48 -11.16 -35.33
C TYR A 411 9.08 -10.81 -35.82
N ALA A 412 8.98 -9.83 -36.70
CA ALA A 412 7.73 -9.43 -37.35
C ALA A 412 7.91 -9.46 -38.86
N TYR A 413 7.05 -10.19 -39.54
CA TYR A 413 7.11 -10.36 -41.01
C TYR A 413 6.20 -9.26 -41.67
N TYR A 414 6.80 -8.34 -42.39
CA TYR A 414 6.20 -7.37 -43.32
C TYR A 414 5.05 -6.46 -42.84
N THR A 415 4.52 -6.54 -41.63
CA THR A 415 3.36 -5.75 -41.21
C THR A 415 3.43 -5.31 -39.77
N THR A 416 2.58 -4.34 -39.40
CA THR A 416 2.42 -3.86 -38.04
C THR A 416 1.84 -4.96 -37.16
N THR A 417 2.65 -5.48 -36.26
CA THR A 417 2.22 -6.42 -35.22
C THR A 417 1.85 -5.64 -33.98
N LYS A 418 0.85 -6.11 -33.25
CA LYS A 418 0.39 -5.46 -32.03
C LYS A 418 0.57 -6.40 -30.82
N ILE A 419 0.98 -5.82 -29.72
CA ILE A 419 0.98 -6.45 -28.40
C ILE A 419 -0.02 -5.71 -27.52
N LYS A 420 -1.00 -6.43 -26.98
CA LYS A 420 -1.84 -5.93 -25.91
C LYS A 420 -1.17 -6.28 -24.57
N TYR A 421 -0.93 -5.28 -23.72
CA TYR A 421 -0.21 -5.50 -22.46
C TYR A 421 -0.70 -4.52 -21.38
N ILE A 422 -0.44 -4.85 -20.12
CA ILE A 422 -0.59 -3.92 -18.98
C ILE A 422 0.79 -3.36 -18.70
N PRO A 423 1.02 -2.03 -18.79
CA PRO A 423 2.28 -1.40 -18.35
C PRO A 423 2.42 -1.47 -16.83
N CYS A 424 3.65 -1.69 -16.34
CA CYS A 424 3.93 -1.82 -14.90
C CYS A 424 5.21 -1.07 -14.50
#